data_cb860622798e6307027ae31571ee7dee
#
_entry.id   cb860622798e6307027ae31571ee7dee
#
_cell.length_a   1.000
_cell.length_b   1.000
_cell.length_c   1.000
_cell.angle_alpha   90.00
_cell.angle_beta   90.00
_cell.angle_gamma   90.00
#
_symmetry.space_group_name_H-M   'P 1'
#
loop_
_entity.id
_entity.type
_entity.pdbx_description
1 polymer ?
#
loop_
_entity_poly.entity_id
_entity_poly.type
_entity_poly.pdbx_seq_one_letter_code
_entity_poly.pdbx_strand_id
1 'polypeptide(L)'
;YYHEIKRYMQKKGYDDIEVLVAFSGAISDPADGPDGPEYTEPAINVGHDGQRVAESQTKAEFHNYGDVLVVAEKYQTGFDEPLLHTLVVDKKLKDVKAVQTLCRVNRIHPDKEDTYILDFVNKPEDIQKAFERFYTETSLSEQINTDLLYQVQTDIRGYGLYDESDIEAAAEIIFTDGTVSYTHLTLPTIR
;
A
#
# COMPACT_ATOMS: atom_id res chain seq x y z
N TYR A 1 -17.29 -2.00 13.91
CA TYR A 1 -16.98 -2.82 12.71
C TYR A 1 -16.53 -4.23 13.09
N TYR A 2 -15.46 -4.40 13.85
CA TYR A 2 -14.91 -5.72 14.18
C TYR A 2 -15.97 -6.70 14.71
N HIS A 3 -16.73 -6.31 15.72
CA HIS A 3 -17.78 -7.14 16.29
C HIS A 3 -18.89 -7.49 15.28
N GLU A 4 -19.26 -6.54 14.42
CA GLU A 4 -20.25 -6.77 13.38
C GLU A 4 -19.76 -7.74 12.30
N ILE A 5 -18.50 -7.61 11.91
CA ILE A 5 -17.87 -8.52 10.95
C ILE A 5 -17.86 -9.94 11.54
N LYS A 6 -17.34 -10.11 12.75
CA LYS A 6 -17.32 -11.41 13.43
C LYS A 6 -18.73 -12.02 13.60
N ARG A 7 -19.72 -11.21 13.97
CA ARG A 7 -21.11 -11.64 14.07
C ARG A 7 -21.68 -12.09 12.72
N TYR A 8 -21.39 -11.35 11.66
CA TYR A 8 -21.81 -11.69 10.31
C TYR A 8 -21.15 -12.99 9.83
N MET A 9 -19.87 -13.14 10.04
CA MET A 9 -19.11 -14.35 9.71
C MET A 9 -19.71 -15.58 10.41
N GLN A 10 -19.94 -15.48 11.71
CA GLN A 10 -20.57 -16.56 12.50
C GLN A 10 -21.95 -16.91 11.96
N LYS A 11 -22.78 -15.90 11.61
CA LYS A 11 -24.10 -16.11 11.02
C LYS A 11 -24.05 -16.83 9.67
N LYS A 12 -22.97 -16.61 8.89
CA LYS A 12 -22.77 -17.18 7.56
C LYS A 12 -21.97 -18.48 7.55
N GLY A 13 -21.36 -18.85 8.68
CA GLY A 13 -20.47 -20.02 8.77
C GLY A 13 -19.12 -19.81 8.06
N TYR A 14 -18.60 -18.58 8.08
CA TYR A 14 -17.27 -18.25 7.55
C TYR A 14 -16.25 -18.44 8.70
N ASP A 15 -15.69 -19.63 8.79
CA ASP A 15 -14.76 -20.01 9.89
C ASP A 15 -13.28 -19.88 9.49
N ASP A 16 -13.02 -19.63 8.22
CA ASP A 16 -11.70 -19.58 7.59
C ASP A 16 -11.15 -18.16 7.36
N ILE A 17 -11.90 -17.12 7.82
CA ILE A 17 -11.51 -15.72 7.64
C ILE A 17 -10.88 -15.17 8.93
N GLU A 18 -9.63 -14.73 8.82
CA GLU A 18 -8.91 -14.08 9.92
C GLU A 18 -9.12 -12.57 9.90
N VAL A 19 -9.68 -12.03 10.98
CA VAL A 19 -9.97 -10.59 11.12
C VAL A 19 -9.16 -10.02 12.27
N LEU A 20 -8.33 -9.03 11.96
CA LEU A 20 -7.52 -8.28 12.89
C LEU A 20 -7.94 -6.80 12.95
N VAL A 21 -7.59 -6.13 14.03
CA VAL A 21 -7.77 -4.68 14.18
C VAL A 21 -6.43 -3.99 14.35
N ALA A 22 -6.36 -2.72 13.93
CA ALA A 22 -5.18 -1.90 14.11
C ALA A 22 -5.56 -0.47 14.49
N PHE A 23 -5.30 -0.10 15.74
CA PHE A 23 -5.52 1.24 16.27
C PHE A 23 -4.51 1.53 17.39
N SER A 24 -4.41 2.79 17.82
CA SER A 24 -3.48 3.19 18.88
C SER A 24 -4.23 3.55 20.16
N GLY A 25 -3.66 3.16 21.30
CA GLY A 25 -4.24 3.44 22.61
C GLY A 25 -5.40 2.52 22.99
N ALA A 26 -6.32 3.04 23.79
CA ALA A 26 -7.53 2.35 24.19
C ALA A 26 -8.76 3.05 23.62
N ILE A 27 -9.76 2.28 23.25
CA ILE A 27 -11.04 2.77 22.73
C ILE A 27 -12.20 2.16 23.51
N SER A 28 -13.29 2.90 23.65
CA SER A 28 -14.54 2.41 24.20
C SER A 28 -15.56 2.20 23.08
N ASP A 29 -16.35 1.14 23.16
CA ASP A 29 -17.48 0.98 22.26
C ASP A 29 -18.69 1.73 22.82
N PRO A 30 -19.28 2.68 22.06
CA PRO A 30 -20.49 3.38 22.50
C PRO A 30 -21.66 2.44 22.82
N ALA A 31 -21.69 1.25 22.25
CA ALA A 31 -22.71 0.24 22.51
C ALA A 31 -22.64 -0.35 23.94
N ASP A 32 -21.46 -0.30 24.57
CA ASP A 32 -21.26 -0.78 25.96
C ASP A 32 -21.68 0.27 27.02
N GLY A 33 -22.04 1.48 26.60
CA GLY A 33 -22.42 2.56 27.49
C GLY A 33 -21.24 3.34 28.08
N PRO A 34 -21.50 4.36 28.93
CA PRO A 34 -20.48 5.27 29.45
C PRO A 34 -19.46 4.61 30.39
N ASP A 35 -19.85 3.51 31.05
CA ASP A 35 -19.01 2.74 31.98
C ASP A 35 -18.53 1.42 31.36
N GLY A 36 -18.60 1.29 30.04
CA GLY A 36 -18.17 0.11 29.29
C GLY A 36 -16.65 -0.12 29.34
N PRO A 37 -16.21 -1.33 29.01
CA PRO A 37 -14.79 -1.66 29.01
C PRO A 37 -14.01 -0.85 27.97
N GLU A 38 -12.75 -0.56 28.28
CA GLU A 38 -11.80 -0.08 27.31
C GLU A 38 -11.12 -1.25 26.59
N TYR A 39 -11.04 -1.14 25.28
CA TYR A 39 -10.42 -2.13 24.42
C TYR A 39 -9.07 -1.62 23.93
N THR A 40 -8.07 -2.49 23.97
CA THR A 40 -6.78 -2.26 23.32
C THR A 40 -6.60 -3.23 22.16
N GLU A 41 -5.77 -2.87 21.19
CA GLU A 41 -5.49 -3.74 20.04
C GLU A 41 -5.08 -5.17 20.45
N PRO A 42 -4.12 -5.37 21.41
CA PRO A 42 -3.76 -6.71 21.87
C PRO A 42 -4.87 -7.44 22.64
N ALA A 43 -5.83 -6.70 23.20
CA ALA A 43 -6.97 -7.33 23.89
C ALA A 43 -8.02 -7.88 22.91
N ILE A 44 -8.07 -7.36 21.69
CA ILE A 44 -9.00 -7.79 20.65
C ILE A 44 -8.36 -8.85 19.75
N ASN A 45 -7.13 -8.62 19.30
CA ASN A 45 -6.49 -9.47 18.31
C ASN A 45 -6.13 -10.83 18.88
N VAL A 46 -6.63 -11.86 18.22
CA VAL A 46 -6.25 -13.25 18.43
C VAL A 46 -5.70 -13.76 17.10
N GLY A 47 -4.51 -14.30 17.09
CA GLY A 47 -3.86 -14.79 15.89
C GLY A 47 -4.34 -16.17 15.46
N HIS A 48 -3.84 -16.63 14.34
CA HIS A 48 -4.15 -17.94 13.77
C HIS A 48 -3.88 -19.12 14.71
N ASP A 49 -2.96 -18.95 15.65
CA ASP A 49 -2.62 -19.96 16.69
C ASP A 49 -3.52 -19.89 17.93
N GLY A 50 -4.51 -18.99 17.94
CA GLY A 50 -5.41 -18.76 19.07
C GLY A 50 -4.81 -17.94 20.21
N GLN A 51 -3.60 -17.40 20.06
CA GLN A 51 -2.95 -16.57 21.07
C GLN A 51 -3.20 -15.07 20.83
N ARG A 52 -2.97 -14.27 21.87
CA ARG A 52 -3.06 -12.81 21.77
C ARG A 52 -1.92 -12.26 20.93
N VAL A 53 -2.25 -11.40 19.99
CA VAL A 53 -1.29 -10.73 19.12
C VAL A 53 -0.86 -9.41 19.74
N ALA A 54 0.42 -9.25 19.99
CA ALA A 54 0.97 -7.97 20.45
C ALA A 54 0.88 -6.91 19.33
N GLU A 55 0.72 -5.64 19.73
CA GLU A 55 0.60 -4.53 18.78
C GLU A 55 1.75 -4.46 17.75
N SER A 56 2.97 -4.77 18.17
CA SER A 56 4.14 -4.83 17.29
C SER A 56 4.11 -6.00 16.28
N GLN A 57 3.31 -7.02 16.54
CA GLN A 57 3.20 -8.24 15.74
C GLN A 57 2.00 -8.21 14.78
N THR A 58 1.02 -7.32 14.99
CA THR A 58 -0.22 -7.24 14.18
C THR A 58 0.06 -7.18 12.68
N LYS A 59 1.09 -6.42 12.27
CA LYS A 59 1.46 -6.32 10.85
C LYS A 59 1.96 -7.65 10.28
N ALA A 60 2.81 -8.37 11.03
CA ALA A 60 3.36 -9.65 10.59
C ALA A 60 2.28 -10.75 10.60
N GLU A 61 1.40 -10.74 11.60
CA GLU A 61 0.27 -11.64 11.67
C GLU A 61 -0.68 -11.45 10.50
N PHE A 62 -1.02 -10.18 10.19
CA PHE A 62 -1.85 -9.86 9.03
C PHE A 62 -1.20 -10.30 7.71
N HIS A 63 0.10 -10.03 7.54
CA HIS A 63 0.82 -10.42 6.32
C HIS A 63 0.79 -11.94 6.08
N ASN A 64 0.93 -12.73 7.13
CA ASN A 64 1.05 -14.19 7.00
C ASN A 64 -0.29 -14.92 6.99
N TYR A 65 -1.29 -14.41 7.73
CA TYR A 65 -2.51 -15.14 8.01
C TYR A 65 -3.79 -14.32 7.93
N GLY A 66 -3.68 -12.97 7.90
CA GLY A 66 -4.85 -12.11 7.98
C GLY A 66 -5.54 -11.90 6.65
N ASP A 67 -6.87 -12.00 6.63
CA ASP A 67 -7.71 -11.71 5.47
C ASP A 67 -8.32 -10.31 5.54
N VAL A 68 -8.69 -9.85 6.74
CA VAL A 68 -9.34 -8.56 6.96
C VAL A 68 -8.63 -7.79 8.06
N LEU A 69 -8.23 -6.55 7.78
CA LEU A 69 -7.66 -5.64 8.76
C LEU A 69 -8.55 -4.39 8.92
N VAL A 70 -9.14 -4.23 10.10
CA VAL A 70 -9.92 -3.03 10.46
C VAL A 70 -9.00 -2.00 11.08
N VAL A 71 -8.86 -0.86 10.42
CA VAL A 71 -7.86 0.17 10.79
C VAL A 71 -8.52 1.46 11.24
N ALA A 72 -8.13 1.98 12.39
CA ALA A 72 -8.49 3.32 12.85
C ALA A 72 -7.25 4.17 13.12
N GLU A 73 -7.02 5.20 12.27
CA GLU A 73 -5.92 6.18 12.33
C GLU A 73 -4.49 5.60 12.32
N LYS A 74 -4.34 4.29 12.32
CA LYS A 74 -3.07 3.58 12.29
C LYS A 74 -2.72 3.18 10.85
N TYR A 75 -1.45 2.95 10.58
CA TYR A 75 -0.97 2.51 9.25
C TYR A 75 -1.31 3.45 8.08
N GLN A 76 -1.57 4.72 8.34
CA GLN A 76 -1.73 5.73 7.28
C GLN A 76 -0.43 5.96 6.52
N THR A 77 0.72 5.70 7.16
CA THR A 77 2.05 5.69 6.56
C THR A 77 2.80 4.43 6.99
N GLY A 78 3.76 3.97 6.18
CA GLY A 78 4.64 2.86 6.54
C GLY A 78 4.01 1.45 6.56
N PHE A 79 2.75 1.29 6.12
CA PHE A 79 2.14 -0.02 5.92
C PHE A 79 2.41 -0.49 4.50
N ASP A 80 3.12 -1.59 4.38
CA ASP A 80 3.49 -2.21 3.12
C ASP A 80 2.91 -3.63 3.06
N GLU A 81 1.84 -3.79 2.28
CA GLU A 81 1.20 -5.07 2.00
C GLU A 81 0.91 -5.14 0.50
N PRO A 82 1.80 -5.75 -0.28
CA PRO A 82 1.64 -5.83 -1.73
C PRO A 82 0.39 -6.60 -2.18
N LEU A 83 -0.02 -7.62 -1.41
CA LEU A 83 -1.21 -8.42 -1.68
C LEU A 83 -2.52 -7.74 -1.27
N LEU A 84 -2.49 -6.53 -0.70
CA LEU A 84 -3.71 -5.81 -0.34
C LEU A 84 -4.56 -5.56 -1.60
N HIS A 85 -5.66 -6.29 -1.70
CA HIS A 85 -6.52 -6.33 -2.87
C HIS A 85 -7.67 -5.32 -2.76
N THR A 86 -8.33 -5.24 -1.62
CA THR A 86 -9.52 -4.41 -1.42
C THR A 86 -9.33 -3.43 -0.29
N LEU A 87 -9.72 -2.19 -0.51
CA LEU A 87 -9.77 -1.14 0.50
C LEU A 87 -11.21 -0.64 0.66
N VAL A 88 -11.71 -0.73 1.89
CA VAL A 88 -13.02 -0.15 2.26
C VAL A 88 -12.77 1.14 3.04
N VAL A 89 -13.34 2.24 2.57
CA VAL A 89 -13.17 3.57 3.17
C VAL A 89 -14.48 4.04 3.77
N ASP A 90 -14.50 4.19 5.08
CA ASP A 90 -15.61 4.79 5.84
C ASP A 90 -15.13 5.98 6.68
N LYS A 91 -14.35 6.83 6.03
CA LYS A 91 -13.74 8.01 6.62
C LYS A 91 -13.58 9.10 5.59
N LYS A 92 -13.78 10.36 6.02
CA LYS A 92 -13.50 11.51 5.16
C LYS A 92 -12.00 11.63 4.90
N LEU A 93 -11.60 11.49 3.66
CA LEU A 93 -10.24 11.66 3.18
C LEU A 93 -10.09 13.06 2.54
N LYS A 94 -8.96 13.72 2.77
CA LYS A 94 -8.67 15.04 2.20
C LYS A 94 -7.23 15.10 1.69
N ASP A 95 -7.05 15.78 0.58
CA ASP A 95 -5.74 16.14 0.02
C ASP A 95 -4.77 14.94 -0.02
N VAL A 96 -3.55 15.14 0.47
CA VAL A 96 -2.48 14.15 0.53
C VAL A 96 -2.92 12.83 1.17
N LYS A 97 -3.76 12.90 2.21
CA LYS A 97 -4.24 11.68 2.90
C LYS A 97 -5.11 10.81 2.01
N ALA A 98 -5.90 11.41 1.09
CA ALA A 98 -6.68 10.63 0.12
C ALA A 98 -5.73 9.83 -0.78
N VAL A 99 -4.76 10.49 -1.38
CA VAL A 99 -3.78 9.84 -2.26
C VAL A 99 -2.99 8.77 -1.52
N GLN A 100 -2.42 9.10 -0.34
CA GLN A 100 -1.64 8.15 0.45
C GLN A 100 -2.43 6.92 0.90
N THR A 101 -3.73 7.08 1.17
CA THR A 101 -4.58 5.97 1.60
C THR A 101 -4.97 5.10 0.41
N LEU A 102 -5.45 5.70 -0.68
CA LEU A 102 -5.97 4.97 -1.82
C LEU A 102 -4.87 4.27 -2.64
N CYS A 103 -3.67 4.86 -2.71
CA CYS A 103 -2.54 4.23 -3.39
C CYS A 103 -1.99 2.97 -2.68
N ARG A 104 -2.47 2.63 -1.49
CA ARG A 104 -2.00 1.42 -0.78
C ARG A 104 -2.36 0.12 -1.47
N VAL A 105 -3.52 0.07 -2.09
CA VAL A 105 -3.95 -1.10 -2.88
C VAL A 105 -3.27 -1.15 -4.25
N ASN A 106 -2.67 -0.05 -4.69
CA ASN A 106 -2.08 0.04 -6.03
C ASN A 106 -0.60 -0.41 -6.05
N ARG A 107 -0.31 -1.53 -5.40
CA ARG A 107 1.02 -2.15 -5.41
C ARG A 107 1.01 -3.35 -6.34
N ILE A 108 2.06 -3.48 -7.12
CA ILE A 108 2.21 -4.59 -8.07
C ILE A 108 2.68 -5.84 -7.29
N HIS A 109 2.00 -6.95 -7.53
CA HIS A 109 2.41 -8.27 -7.06
C HIS A 109 2.02 -9.32 -8.12
N PRO A 110 2.86 -10.36 -8.38
CA PRO A 110 2.56 -11.38 -9.38
C PRO A 110 1.21 -12.10 -9.18
N ASP A 111 0.82 -12.29 -7.92
CA ASP A 111 -0.41 -12.98 -7.54
C ASP A 111 -1.62 -12.03 -7.36
N LYS A 112 -1.52 -10.78 -7.84
CA LYS A 112 -2.58 -9.79 -7.75
C LYS A 112 -2.85 -9.16 -9.11
N GLU A 113 -4.00 -9.48 -9.70
CA GLU A 113 -4.42 -8.97 -11.00
C GLU A 113 -5.23 -7.68 -10.87
N ASP A 114 -6.13 -7.61 -9.89
CA ASP A 114 -7.07 -6.51 -9.71
C ASP A 114 -6.98 -5.86 -8.32
N THR A 115 -7.51 -4.64 -8.22
CA THR A 115 -7.68 -3.93 -6.95
C THR A 115 -9.03 -3.24 -6.89
N TYR A 116 -9.63 -3.23 -5.70
CA TYR A 116 -10.95 -2.62 -5.48
C TYR A 116 -10.90 -1.59 -4.36
N ILE A 117 -11.61 -0.48 -4.58
CA ILE A 117 -11.84 0.55 -3.56
C ILE A 117 -13.34 0.74 -3.43
N LEU A 118 -13.85 0.54 -2.22
CA LEU A 118 -15.21 0.86 -1.83
C LEU A 118 -15.18 2.06 -0.89
N ASP A 119 -15.73 3.18 -1.33
CA ASP A 119 -15.77 4.41 -0.54
C ASP A 119 -17.23 4.79 -0.24
N PHE A 120 -17.57 4.89 1.04
CA PHE A 120 -18.93 5.21 1.51
C PHE A 120 -19.10 6.67 1.92
N VAL A 121 -18.04 7.45 2.01
CA VAL A 121 -18.06 8.78 2.65
C VAL A 121 -17.64 9.90 1.70
N ASN A 122 -16.70 9.62 0.79
CA ASN A 122 -16.12 10.65 -0.04
C ASN A 122 -16.84 10.76 -1.38
N LYS A 123 -16.94 11.99 -1.88
CA LYS A 123 -17.47 12.20 -3.22
C LYS A 123 -16.37 11.98 -4.26
N PRO A 124 -16.68 11.39 -5.41
CA PRO A 124 -15.70 11.17 -6.48
C PRO A 124 -14.94 12.43 -6.88
N GLU A 125 -15.64 13.58 -6.92
CA GLU A 125 -15.04 14.86 -7.31
C GLU A 125 -14.01 15.37 -6.29
N ASP A 126 -14.21 15.08 -4.99
CA ASP A 126 -13.26 15.46 -3.93
C ASP A 126 -11.99 14.60 -4.02
N ILE A 127 -12.16 13.32 -4.31
CA ILE A 127 -11.05 12.39 -4.52
C ILE A 127 -10.28 12.77 -5.80
N GLN A 128 -10.99 13.02 -6.90
CA GLN A 128 -10.37 13.45 -8.16
C GLN A 128 -9.51 14.69 -7.96
N LYS A 129 -10.03 15.74 -7.30
CA LYS A 129 -9.26 16.96 -6.99
C LYS A 129 -8.02 16.70 -6.14
N ALA A 130 -8.12 15.76 -5.18
CA ALA A 130 -6.96 15.39 -4.38
C ALA A 130 -5.86 14.76 -5.24
N PHE A 131 -6.23 13.93 -6.22
CA PHE A 131 -5.30 13.33 -7.14
C PHE A 131 -4.77 14.33 -8.18
N GLU A 132 -5.63 15.17 -8.77
CA GLU A 132 -5.24 16.17 -9.77
C GLU A 132 -4.10 17.06 -9.28
N ARG A 133 -4.14 17.47 -8.01
CA ARG A 133 -3.08 18.28 -7.41
C ARG A 133 -1.71 17.58 -7.49
N PHE A 134 -1.65 16.28 -7.28
CA PHE A 134 -0.41 15.50 -7.37
C PHE A 134 -0.01 15.23 -8.81
N TYR A 135 -0.98 14.98 -9.68
CA TYR A 135 -0.70 14.80 -11.12
C TYR A 135 -0.23 16.09 -11.77
N THR A 136 -0.75 17.24 -11.38
CA THR A 136 -0.31 18.54 -11.90
C THR A 136 1.10 18.89 -11.44
N GLU A 137 1.49 18.48 -10.25
CA GLU A 137 2.86 18.64 -9.75
C GLU A 137 3.82 17.61 -10.36
N THR A 138 3.32 16.47 -10.86
CA THR A 138 4.12 15.37 -11.40
C THR A 138 4.03 15.30 -12.93
N SER A 139 2.97 15.80 -13.55
CA SER A 139 2.91 15.89 -15.00
C SER A 139 3.80 17.05 -15.44
N LEU A 140 4.84 16.70 -16.13
CA LEU A 140 5.49 17.59 -17.11
C LEU A 140 4.41 18.00 -18.12
N SER A 141 3.57 18.97 -17.75
CA SER A 141 2.45 19.48 -18.54
C SER A 141 2.91 20.42 -19.66
N GLU A 142 4.14 20.35 -20.03
CA GLU A 142 4.65 20.98 -21.24
C GLU A 142 5.00 19.88 -22.22
N GLN A 143 4.67 20.14 -23.48
CA GLN A 143 5.06 19.32 -24.64
C GLN A 143 6.44 18.73 -24.39
N ILE A 144 6.55 17.41 -24.48
CA ILE A 144 7.84 16.73 -24.35
C ILE A 144 8.80 17.45 -25.27
N ASN A 145 9.61 18.32 -24.70
CA ASN A 145 10.66 18.99 -25.45
C ASN A 145 11.73 17.93 -25.70
N THR A 146 11.72 17.37 -26.90
CA THR A 146 12.69 16.36 -27.31
C THR A 146 14.12 16.87 -27.15
N ASP A 147 14.33 18.16 -27.27
CA ASP A 147 15.65 18.80 -27.07
C ASP A 147 16.11 18.70 -25.63
N LEU A 148 15.18 18.80 -24.66
CA LEU A 148 15.49 18.60 -23.24
C LEU A 148 15.90 17.14 -22.94
N LEU A 149 15.28 16.18 -23.61
CA LEU A 149 15.62 14.77 -23.49
C LEU A 149 17.04 14.48 -23.98
N TYR A 150 17.41 15.06 -25.14
CA TYR A 150 18.75 14.96 -25.67
C TYR A 150 19.79 15.70 -24.81
N GLN A 151 19.40 16.81 -24.21
CA GLN A 151 20.25 17.57 -23.31
C GLN A 151 20.55 16.78 -22.03
N VAL A 152 19.53 16.20 -21.40
CA VAL A 152 19.67 15.31 -20.24
C VAL A 152 20.52 14.09 -20.58
N GLN A 153 20.32 13.47 -21.74
CA GLN A 153 21.14 12.35 -22.21
C GLN A 153 22.61 12.75 -22.36
N THR A 154 22.87 13.93 -22.92
CA THR A 154 24.23 14.47 -23.09
C THR A 154 24.90 14.76 -21.74
N ASP A 155 24.16 15.33 -20.81
CA ASP A 155 24.62 15.63 -19.45
C ASP A 155 24.98 14.33 -18.70
N ILE A 156 24.11 13.30 -18.76
CA ILE A 156 24.35 12.02 -18.13
C ILE A 156 25.57 11.30 -18.75
N ARG A 157 25.74 11.36 -20.06
CA ARG A 157 26.94 10.84 -20.74
C ARG A 157 28.19 11.59 -20.29
N GLY A 158 28.09 12.88 -20.01
CA GLY A 158 29.20 13.71 -19.50
C GLY A 158 29.73 13.25 -18.15
N TYR A 159 28.92 12.56 -17.34
CA TYR A 159 29.35 11.98 -16.06
C TYR A 159 30.14 10.66 -16.23
N GLY A 160 30.16 10.07 -17.42
CA GLY A 160 30.90 8.82 -17.70
C GLY A 160 30.40 7.61 -16.91
N LEU A 161 29.10 7.58 -16.56
CA LEU A 161 28.48 6.50 -15.78
C LEU A 161 28.19 5.25 -16.61
N TYR A 162 28.03 5.42 -17.94
CA TYR A 162 27.80 4.36 -18.89
C TYR A 162 28.28 4.80 -20.29
N ASP A 163 28.59 3.84 -21.14
CA ASP A 163 28.93 4.05 -22.54
C ASP A 163 27.95 3.36 -23.51
N GLU A 164 28.22 3.43 -24.80
CA GLU A 164 27.34 2.83 -25.82
C GLU A 164 27.27 1.31 -25.71
N SER A 165 28.34 0.66 -25.26
CA SER A 165 28.37 -0.78 -25.07
C SER A 165 27.52 -1.24 -23.88
N ASP A 166 27.38 -0.40 -22.85
CA ASP A 166 26.50 -0.67 -21.72
C ASP A 166 25.02 -0.58 -22.15
N ILE A 167 24.71 0.38 -23.03
CA ILE A 167 23.35 0.55 -23.58
C ILE A 167 22.98 -0.65 -24.44
N GLU A 168 23.89 -1.10 -25.33
CA GLU A 168 23.68 -2.27 -26.17
C GLU A 168 23.48 -3.54 -25.33
N ALA A 169 24.29 -3.75 -24.31
CA ALA A 169 24.17 -4.88 -23.40
C ALA A 169 22.84 -4.87 -22.63
N ALA A 170 22.42 -3.70 -22.15
CA ALA A 170 21.13 -3.53 -21.47
C ALA A 170 19.94 -3.77 -22.44
N ALA A 171 20.04 -3.28 -23.65
CA ALA A 171 19.01 -3.48 -24.68
C ALA A 171 18.90 -4.97 -25.06
N GLU A 172 20.02 -5.67 -25.17
CA GLU A 172 20.06 -7.10 -25.46
C GLU A 172 19.36 -7.92 -24.36
N ILE A 173 19.57 -7.55 -23.09
CA ILE A 173 18.89 -8.18 -21.92
C ILE A 173 17.39 -7.90 -21.94
N ILE A 174 16.98 -6.66 -22.22
CA ILE A 174 15.57 -6.23 -22.15
C ILE A 174 14.75 -6.80 -23.32
N PHE A 175 15.33 -6.87 -24.51
CA PHE A 175 14.63 -7.26 -25.73
C PHE A 175 14.82 -8.74 -26.10
N THR A 176 15.68 -9.47 -25.39
CA THR A 176 15.77 -10.93 -25.53
C THR A 176 14.73 -11.55 -24.63
N ASP A 177 13.72 -12.21 -25.21
CA ASP A 177 12.65 -12.92 -24.53
C ASP A 177 13.23 -14.07 -23.68
N GLY A 178 13.56 -13.82 -22.44
CA GLY A 178 14.13 -14.83 -21.56
C GLY A 178 14.42 -14.28 -20.18
N THR A 179 13.72 -14.79 -19.20
CA THR A 179 13.92 -14.75 -17.74
C THR A 179 15.00 -13.75 -17.27
N VAL A 180 14.58 -12.63 -16.69
CA VAL A 180 15.48 -11.65 -16.07
C VAL A 180 16.26 -12.34 -14.94
N SER A 181 17.46 -12.76 -15.25
CA SER A 181 18.44 -13.17 -14.23
C SER A 181 19.03 -11.90 -13.65
N TYR A 182 18.80 -11.65 -12.36
CA TYR A 182 19.44 -10.55 -11.63
C TYR A 182 20.93 -10.83 -11.54
N THR A 183 21.70 -10.42 -12.53
CA THR A 183 23.13 -10.26 -12.40
C THR A 183 23.39 -8.95 -11.68
N HIS A 184 24.05 -9.01 -10.54
CA HIS A 184 24.52 -7.86 -9.80
C HIS A 184 25.37 -6.95 -10.71
N LEU A 185 24.81 -5.82 -11.10
CA LEU A 185 25.60 -4.71 -11.62
C LEU A 185 26.38 -4.16 -10.41
N THR A 186 27.63 -4.59 -10.27
CA THR A 186 28.56 -3.95 -9.34
C THR A 186 28.95 -2.61 -9.93
N LEU A 187 28.39 -1.53 -9.34
CA LEU A 187 28.85 -0.19 -9.64
C LEU A 187 30.37 -0.09 -9.36
N PRO A 188 31.17 0.51 -10.25
CA PRO A 188 32.57 0.70 -10.01
C PRO A 188 32.75 1.58 -8.78
N THR A 189 33.55 1.08 -7.83
CA THR A 189 33.93 1.85 -6.64
C THR A 189 34.79 3.03 -7.10
N ILE A 190 34.26 4.24 -6.95
CA ILE A 190 35.04 5.46 -7.17
C ILE A 190 36.12 5.51 -6.11
N ARG A 191 37.39 5.49 -6.52
CA ARG A 191 38.58 5.80 -5.70
C ARG A 191 38.85 7.29 -5.69
#